data_df6d23a556f1447e95adce1e9e2b3eaa
#
_entry.id   df6d23a556f1447e95adce1e9e2b3eaa
#
_cell.length_a   1.000
_cell.length_b   1.000
_cell.length_c   1.000
_cell.angle_alpha   90.00
_cell.angle_beta   90.00
_cell.angle_gamma   90.00
#
_symmetry.space_group_name_H-M   'P 1'
#
loop_
_entity.id
_entity.type
_entity.pdbx_description
1 polymer ?
#
loop_
_entity_poly.entity_id
_entity_poly.type
_entity_poly.pdbx_seq_one_letter_code
_entity_poly.pdbx_strand_id
1 'polypeptide(L)' 'MAHLNELELQNLRELIGKHQTESTKLRTYAQQCNDPQIKQMFEQGARSADSTTQKLISFLR' A
#
# COMPACT_ATOMS: atom_id res chain seq x y z
N MET A 1 14.22 -15.87 5.61
CA MET A 1 13.70 -15.62 4.26
C MET A 1 12.65 -16.68 3.92
N ALA A 2 11.50 -16.30 3.43
CA ALA A 2 10.44 -17.23 3.11
C ALA A 2 10.71 -17.94 1.78
N HIS A 3 10.38 -19.23 1.73
CA HIS A 3 10.39 -19.98 0.48
C HIS A 3 9.01 -19.89 -0.14
N LEU A 4 8.91 -19.19 -1.26
CA LEU A 4 7.65 -18.95 -1.94
C LEU A 4 7.56 -19.85 -3.16
N ASN A 5 6.41 -20.50 -3.36
CA ASN A 5 6.13 -21.16 -4.63
C ASN A 5 5.71 -20.10 -5.66
N GLU A 6 5.56 -20.52 -6.90
CA GLU A 6 5.25 -19.62 -8.01
C GLU A 6 3.95 -18.85 -7.81
N LEU A 7 2.91 -19.54 -7.34
CA LEU A 7 1.61 -18.93 -7.10
C LEU A 7 1.69 -17.89 -5.98
N GLU A 8 2.36 -18.23 -4.89
CA GLU A 8 2.54 -17.31 -3.76
C GLU A 8 3.32 -16.08 -4.19
N LEU A 9 4.36 -16.26 -5.00
CA LEU A 9 5.15 -15.15 -5.50
C LEU A 9 4.32 -14.23 -6.39
N GLN A 10 3.50 -14.80 -7.26
CA GLN A 10 2.62 -14.05 -8.13
C GLN A 10 1.59 -13.26 -7.32
N ASN A 11 0.98 -13.91 -6.33
CA ASN A 11 0.00 -13.26 -5.46
C ASN A 11 0.63 -12.13 -4.65
N LEU A 12 1.86 -12.33 -4.20
CA LEU A 12 2.59 -11.31 -3.43
C LEU A 12 2.85 -10.07 -4.30
N ARG A 13 3.32 -10.27 -5.53
CA ARG A 13 3.56 -9.16 -6.46
C ARG A 13 2.29 -8.37 -6.76
N GLU A 14 1.19 -9.10 -6.96
CA GLU A 14 -0.10 -8.49 -7.23
C GLU A 14 -0.56 -7.65 -6.05
N LEU A 15 -0.42 -8.18 -4.85
CA LEU A 15 -0.81 -7.48 -3.63
C LEU A 15 0.03 -6.22 -3.39
N ILE A 16 1.33 -6.30 -3.66
CA ILE A 16 2.22 -5.14 -3.58
C ILE A 16 1.72 -4.04 -4.52
N GLY A 17 1.42 -4.39 -5.76
CA GLY A 17 0.90 -3.43 -6.74
C GLY A 17 -0.40 -2.77 -6.30
N LYS A 18 -1.31 -3.55 -5.73
CA LYS A 18 -2.58 -3.04 -5.21
C LYS A 18 -2.37 -2.01 -4.10
N HIS A 19 -1.49 -2.32 -3.16
CA HIS A 19 -1.21 -1.41 -2.05
C HIS A 19 -0.53 -0.13 -2.52
N GLN A 20 0.37 -0.22 -3.50
CA GLN A 20 1.01 0.96 -4.08
C GLN A 20 -0.01 1.85 -4.79
N THR A 21 -0.92 1.27 -5.55
CA THR A 21 -1.99 2.00 -6.23
C THR A 21 -2.89 2.68 -5.21
N GLU A 22 -3.27 1.96 -4.16
CA GLU A 22 -4.13 2.50 -3.12
C GLU A 22 -3.47 3.67 -2.40
N SER A 23 -2.19 3.56 -2.08
CA SER A 23 -1.44 4.65 -1.45
C SER A 23 -1.48 5.91 -2.32
N THR A 24 -1.24 5.78 -3.62
CA THR A 24 -1.28 6.89 -4.55
C THR A 24 -2.67 7.53 -4.61
N LYS A 25 -3.71 6.70 -4.69
CA LYS A 25 -5.10 7.21 -4.71
C LYS A 25 -5.43 7.96 -3.43
N LEU A 26 -5.05 7.41 -2.29
CA LEU A 26 -5.35 8.04 -1.00
C LEU A 26 -4.66 9.39 -0.87
N ARG A 27 -3.44 9.52 -1.37
CA ARG A 27 -2.75 10.80 -1.38
C ARG A 27 -3.42 11.80 -2.30
N THR A 28 -3.89 11.36 -3.45
CA THR A 28 -4.63 12.21 -4.38
C THR A 28 -5.92 12.71 -3.73
N TYR A 29 -6.65 11.83 -3.06
CA TYR A 29 -7.88 12.20 -2.36
C TYR A 29 -7.59 13.21 -1.25
N ALA A 30 -6.50 13.01 -0.52
CA ALA A 30 -6.11 13.93 0.53
C ALA A 30 -5.86 15.34 -0.03
N GLN A 31 -5.20 15.44 -1.17
CA GLN A 31 -4.92 16.73 -1.82
C GLN A 31 -6.20 17.43 -2.28
N GLN A 32 -7.23 16.68 -2.62
CA GLN A 32 -8.51 17.21 -3.10
C GLN A 32 -9.48 17.50 -1.96
N CYS A 33 -9.15 17.10 -0.76
CA CYS A 33 -10.06 17.16 0.39
C CYS A 33 -9.93 18.50 1.11
N ASN A 34 -11.06 19.13 1.38
CA ASN A 34 -11.09 20.41 2.11
C ASN A 34 -11.25 20.24 3.61
N ASP A 35 -11.84 19.13 4.06
CA ASP A 35 -12.05 18.85 5.48
C ASP A 35 -10.75 18.32 6.09
N PRO A 36 -10.18 19.01 7.11
CA PRO A 36 -8.89 18.59 7.68
C PRO A 36 -8.92 17.20 8.32
N GLN A 37 -10.03 16.80 8.90
CA GLN A 37 -10.13 15.49 9.54
C GLN A 37 -10.17 14.38 8.52
N ILE A 38 -10.92 14.56 7.45
CA ILE A 38 -11.01 13.58 6.37
C ILE A 38 -9.68 13.49 5.62
N LYS A 39 -9.07 14.64 5.36
CA LYS A 39 -7.75 14.71 4.75
C LYS A 39 -6.74 13.88 5.54
N GLN A 40 -6.75 14.04 6.86
CA GLN A 40 -5.85 13.31 7.76
C GLN A 40 -6.09 11.81 7.69
N MET A 41 -7.34 11.38 7.57
CA MET A 41 -7.67 9.97 7.42
C MET A 41 -7.11 9.39 6.13
N PHE A 42 -7.22 10.12 5.02
CA PHE A 42 -6.63 9.68 3.75
C PHE A 42 -5.12 9.57 3.83
N GLU A 43 -4.47 10.57 4.43
CA GLU A 43 -3.01 10.56 4.60
C GLU A 43 -2.56 9.40 5.48
N GLN A 44 -3.29 9.13 6.53
CA GLN A 44 -3.00 8.02 7.43
C GLN A 44 -3.17 6.66 6.73
N GLY A 45 -4.23 6.54 5.92
CA GLY A 45 -4.45 5.34 5.11
C GLY A 45 -3.33 5.12 4.11
N ALA A 46 -2.82 6.19 3.50
CA ALA A 46 -1.71 6.11 2.56
C ALA A 46 -0.43 5.61 3.26
N ARG A 47 -0.15 6.12 4.46
CA ARG A 47 1.01 5.67 5.23
C ARG A 47 0.89 4.20 5.63
N SER A 48 -0.32 3.77 6.00
CA SER A 48 -0.57 2.36 6.32
C SER A 48 -0.34 1.46 5.12
N ALA A 49 -0.81 1.88 3.94
CA ALA A 49 -0.59 1.14 2.71
C ALA A 49 0.90 1.05 2.36
N ASP A 50 1.66 2.13 2.57
CA ASP A 50 3.10 2.13 2.35
C ASP A 50 3.82 1.18 3.31
N SER A 51 3.42 1.19 4.57
CA SER A 51 4.01 0.31 5.58
C SER A 51 3.76 -1.16 5.22
N THR A 52 2.54 -1.48 4.81
CA THR A 52 2.20 -2.83 4.37
C THR A 52 3.02 -3.24 3.14
N THR A 53 3.17 -2.31 2.19
CA THR A 53 3.97 -2.53 0.99
C THR A 53 5.41 -2.89 1.35
N GLN A 54 6.01 -2.16 2.28
CA GLN A 54 7.38 -2.44 2.71
C GLN A 54 7.51 -3.85 3.32
N LYS A 55 6.54 -4.25 4.12
CA LYS A 55 6.51 -5.59 4.71
C LYS A 55 6.39 -6.66 3.63
N LEU A 56 5.53 -6.44 2.65
CA LEU A 56 5.33 -7.39 1.56
C LEU A 56 6.60 -7.51 0.71
N ILE A 57 7.25 -6.40 0.41
CA ILE A 57 8.49 -6.38 -0.37
C ILE A 57 9.59 -7.15 0.35
N SER A 58 9.61 -7.11 1.68
CA SER A 58 10.63 -7.81 2.46
C SER A 58 10.61 -9.32 2.23
N PHE A 59 9.48 -9.87 1.83
CA PHE A 59 9.38 -11.30 1.52
C PHE A 59 10.00 -11.68 0.17
N LEU A 60 10.33 -10.69 -0.64
CA LEU A 60 10.97 -10.92 -1.94
C LEU A 60 12.49 -11.02 -1.86
N ARG A 61 13.07 -10.79 -0.70
CA ARG A 61 14.53 -10.80 -0.48
C ARG A 61 15.03 -12.08 0.15
#